data_3c41caccfb2d6fffe50e26f13ab7cc21
#
_entry.id   3c41caccfb2d6fffe50e26f13ab7cc21
#
_cell.length_a   1.000
_cell.length_b   1.000
_cell.length_c   1.000
_cell.angle_alpha   90.00
_cell.angle_beta   90.00
_cell.angle_gamma   90.00
#
_symmetry.space_group_name_H-M   'P 1'
#
loop_
_entity.id
_entity.type
_entity.pdbx_description
1 polymer ?
#
loop_
_entity_poly.entity_id
_entity_poly.type
_entity_poly.pdbx_seq_one_letter_code
_entity_poly.pdbx_strand_id
1 'polypeptide(L)'
;MATRTICFPISGYPYCREQPVTFTWIKGSKRQNIRAVHDAVHTTDPDVSILEVSSASVQPEGEAVSSLRLLLHLDSVAQDVPISTVFEATKVFEHGGPFADLLTCEPPKVHKDTRLRTSGELLRYSLEGNEYPTEPYMDSFFEWLYCRALKQFPEKAEPLSRYNAFSDIAAAADSKKYYGDSSRAAAIYVGLAAAGKLSCIDSYELFIAEVYTEPKPLPL
;
A
#
# COMPACT_ATOMS: atom_id res chain seq x y z
N MET A 1 23.28 8.56 -5.10
CA MET A 1 21.92 9.08 -5.39
C MET A 1 20.95 7.92 -5.32
N ALA A 2 19.73 8.12 -4.84
CA ALA A 2 18.62 7.15 -4.83
C ALA A 2 17.35 7.87 -5.29
N THR A 3 16.38 7.10 -5.78
CA THR A 3 15.08 7.63 -6.19
C THR A 3 13.98 6.99 -5.35
N ARG A 4 12.95 7.79 -5.01
CA ARG A 4 11.69 7.31 -4.42
C ARG A 4 10.53 7.96 -5.14
N THR A 5 9.45 7.22 -5.23
CA THR A 5 8.18 7.74 -5.76
C THR A 5 7.43 8.46 -4.64
N ILE A 6 6.94 9.64 -4.94
CA ILE A 6 6.00 10.38 -4.10
C ILE A 6 4.64 10.29 -4.74
N CYS A 7 3.64 9.95 -3.95
CA CYS A 7 2.28 9.68 -4.39
C CYS A 7 1.37 10.84 -3.95
N PHE A 8 0.73 11.49 -4.92
CA PHE A 8 -0.17 12.62 -4.72
C PHE A 8 -1.61 12.17 -4.96
N PRO A 9 -2.52 12.31 -3.99
CA PRO A 9 -3.93 12.01 -4.21
C PRO A 9 -4.54 12.98 -5.21
N ILE A 10 -5.38 12.47 -6.10
CA ILE A 10 -6.18 13.26 -7.04
C ILE A 10 -7.63 12.77 -7.00
N SER A 11 -8.61 13.69 -7.12
CA SER A 11 -10.04 13.37 -7.03
C SER A 11 -10.61 12.89 -8.37
N GLY A 12 -9.99 11.86 -8.99
CA GLY A 12 -10.42 11.28 -10.25
C GLY A 12 -9.41 10.25 -10.73
N TYR A 13 -9.79 9.48 -11.75
CA TYR A 13 -8.91 8.46 -12.32
C TYR A 13 -7.51 9.03 -12.66
N PRO A 14 -6.43 8.36 -12.29
CA PRO A 14 -6.30 7.08 -11.56
C PRO A 14 -6.22 7.21 -10.02
N TYR A 15 -6.71 8.27 -9.43
CA TYR A 15 -6.76 8.59 -8.00
C TYR A 15 -5.42 8.81 -7.31
N CYS A 16 -4.33 8.57 -8.00
CA CYS A 16 -2.97 8.83 -7.57
C CYS A 16 -2.12 9.33 -8.74
N ARG A 17 -1.39 10.42 -8.53
CA ARG A 17 -0.32 10.88 -9.43
C ARG A 17 1.01 10.55 -8.77
N GLU A 18 1.89 9.91 -9.50
CA GLU A 18 3.21 9.52 -9.05
C GLU A 18 4.29 10.48 -9.57
N GLN A 19 5.25 10.79 -8.71
CA GLN A 19 6.39 11.65 -9.07
C GLN A 19 7.68 11.07 -8.49
N PRO A 20 8.66 10.71 -9.33
CA PRO A 20 9.96 10.27 -8.86
C PRO A 20 10.76 11.47 -8.30
N VAL A 21 11.38 11.27 -7.14
CA VAL A 21 12.23 12.24 -6.45
C VAL A 21 13.59 11.63 -6.19
N THR A 22 14.64 12.31 -6.62
CA THR A 22 16.03 11.88 -6.44
C THR A 22 16.66 12.61 -5.25
N PHE A 23 17.34 11.86 -4.39
CA PHE A 23 17.99 12.38 -3.20
C PHE A 23 19.29 11.64 -2.87
N THR A 24 20.08 12.16 -1.93
CA THR A 24 21.30 11.49 -1.47
C THR A 24 20.96 10.46 -0.39
N TRP A 25 21.20 9.18 -0.69
CA TRP A 25 20.99 8.09 0.26
C TRP A 25 22.03 8.09 1.39
N ILE A 26 21.56 8.03 2.64
CA ILE A 26 22.37 7.97 3.85
C ILE A 26 22.31 6.54 4.42
N LYS A 27 23.44 5.84 4.38
CA LYS A 27 23.52 4.45 4.84
C LYS A 27 23.19 4.35 6.35
N GLY A 28 22.33 3.40 6.70
CA GLY A 28 22.04 3.03 8.09
C GLY A 28 20.98 3.88 8.80
N SER A 29 20.39 4.89 8.16
CA SER A 29 19.41 5.75 8.79
C SER A 29 18.16 5.96 7.93
N LYS A 30 17.08 5.19 8.22
CA LYS A 30 15.79 5.40 7.54
C LYS A 30 15.24 6.82 7.77
N ARG A 31 15.30 7.33 9.01
CA ARG A 31 14.77 8.67 9.36
C ARG A 31 15.49 9.81 8.62
N GLN A 32 16.80 9.72 8.46
CA GLN A 32 17.54 10.72 7.68
C GLN A 32 17.20 10.63 6.19
N ASN A 33 16.97 9.43 5.67
CA ASN A 33 16.53 9.25 4.29
C ASN A 33 15.12 9.80 4.06
N ILE A 34 14.17 9.59 5.00
CA ILE A 34 12.84 10.21 4.95
C ILE A 34 12.97 11.73 4.88
N ARG A 35 13.76 12.33 5.79
CA ARG A 35 14.01 13.79 5.76
C ARG A 35 14.58 14.23 4.41
N ALA A 36 15.60 13.54 3.91
CA ALA A 36 16.24 13.90 2.64
C ALA A 36 15.28 13.81 1.44
N VAL A 37 14.35 12.86 1.43
CA VAL A 37 13.28 12.79 0.43
C VAL A 37 12.32 13.96 0.57
N HIS A 38 11.85 14.25 1.78
CA HIS A 38 10.91 15.35 2.03
C HIS A 38 11.56 16.72 1.70
N ASP A 39 12.81 16.94 2.08
CA ASP A 39 13.56 18.17 1.76
C ASP A 39 13.70 18.34 0.23
N ALA A 40 13.95 17.25 -0.50
CA ALA A 40 14.02 17.28 -1.96
C ALA A 40 12.66 17.64 -2.61
N VAL A 41 11.53 17.14 -2.05
CA VAL A 41 10.18 17.55 -2.48
C VAL A 41 9.97 19.04 -2.21
N HIS A 42 10.23 19.50 -0.99
CA HIS A 42 10.02 20.91 -0.60
C HIS A 42 10.93 21.89 -1.37
N THR A 43 12.05 21.43 -1.92
CA THR A 43 12.89 22.26 -2.81
C THR A 43 12.17 22.64 -4.10
N THR A 44 11.29 21.74 -4.59
CA THR A 44 10.54 21.95 -5.84
C THR A 44 9.12 22.46 -5.59
N ASP A 45 8.52 22.09 -4.47
CA ASP A 45 7.18 22.49 -4.07
C ASP A 45 7.12 22.69 -2.54
N PRO A 46 7.35 23.92 -2.04
CA PRO A 46 7.40 24.21 -0.61
C PRO A 46 6.08 24.01 0.13
N ASP A 47 4.95 24.05 -0.57
CA ASP A 47 3.61 23.99 0.02
C ASP A 47 3.07 22.56 0.17
N VAL A 48 3.87 21.56 -0.24
CA VAL A 48 3.47 20.15 -0.09
C VAL A 48 3.45 19.74 1.38
N SER A 49 2.31 19.21 1.83
CA SER A 49 2.17 18.52 3.12
C SER A 49 2.36 17.03 2.90
N ILE A 50 3.57 16.52 3.17
CA ILE A 50 3.95 15.13 2.89
C ILE A 50 3.93 14.28 4.16
N LEU A 51 3.32 13.08 4.09
CA LEU A 51 3.33 12.07 5.14
C LEU A 51 4.15 10.85 4.73
N GLU A 52 5.10 10.46 5.55
CA GLU A 52 5.75 9.16 5.45
C GLU A 52 4.84 8.08 6.05
N VAL A 53 4.46 7.06 5.27
CA VAL A 53 3.54 5.98 5.69
C VAL A 53 4.27 4.64 5.94
N SER A 54 5.46 4.70 6.50
CA SER A 54 6.23 3.53 6.93
C SER A 54 6.38 3.44 8.45
N SER A 55 6.81 2.30 8.94
CA SER A 55 7.12 2.10 10.38
C SER A 55 8.29 2.95 10.89
N ALA A 56 8.96 3.72 10.03
CA ALA A 56 10.00 4.67 10.38
C ALA A 56 9.49 6.11 10.40
N SER A 57 8.21 6.34 10.12
CA SER A 57 7.58 7.66 10.21
C SER A 57 7.82 8.29 11.59
N VAL A 58 8.01 9.61 11.59
CA VAL A 58 8.07 10.40 12.83
C VAL A 58 6.71 10.96 13.21
N GLN A 59 5.76 10.98 12.28
CA GLN A 59 4.37 11.32 12.55
C GLN A 59 3.63 10.06 13.02
N PRO A 60 2.92 10.11 14.16
CA PRO A 60 2.20 8.95 14.71
C PRO A 60 1.17 8.38 13.72
N GLU A 61 0.46 9.23 12.98
CA GLU A 61 -0.52 8.83 11.97
C GLU A 61 0.12 8.08 10.81
N GLY A 62 1.32 8.46 10.39
CA GLY A 62 2.06 7.77 9.32
C GLY A 62 2.56 6.39 9.77
N GLU A 63 3.05 6.27 11.03
CA GLU A 63 3.39 4.97 11.60
C GLU A 63 2.15 4.08 11.74
N ALA A 64 1.02 4.65 12.21
CA ALA A 64 -0.23 3.91 12.45
C ALA A 64 -0.82 3.30 11.17
N VAL A 65 -0.59 3.92 10.01
CA VAL A 65 -1.06 3.43 8.70
C VAL A 65 0.03 2.70 7.91
N SER A 66 1.21 2.48 8.47
CA SER A 66 2.20 1.62 7.81
C SER A 66 1.66 0.19 7.64
N SER A 67 2.09 -0.52 6.61
CA SER A 67 1.63 -1.90 6.35
C SER A 67 1.88 -2.87 7.50
N LEU A 68 2.84 -2.55 8.37
CA LEU A 68 3.16 -3.33 9.58
C LEU A 68 2.23 -3.05 10.76
N ARG A 69 1.50 -1.93 10.75
CA ARG A 69 0.67 -1.47 11.88
C ARG A 69 -0.81 -1.33 11.54
N LEU A 70 -1.14 -1.05 10.28
CA LEU A 70 -2.52 -0.98 9.83
C LEU A 70 -3.10 -2.39 9.82
N LEU A 71 -4.20 -2.56 10.55
CA LEU A 71 -4.86 -3.84 10.75
C LEU A 71 -5.99 -4.02 9.73
N LEU A 72 -6.32 -5.27 9.44
CA LEU A 72 -7.47 -5.68 8.66
C LEU A 72 -8.26 -6.74 9.47
N HIS A 73 -9.55 -6.51 9.62
CA HIS A 73 -10.46 -7.52 10.15
C HIS A 73 -10.79 -8.55 9.06
N LEU A 74 -10.67 -9.82 9.39
CA LEU A 74 -10.99 -10.96 8.54
C LEU A 74 -11.98 -11.88 9.29
N ASP A 75 -13.03 -12.34 8.60
CA ASP A 75 -14.02 -13.23 9.21
C ASP A 75 -13.43 -14.59 9.62
N SER A 76 -12.35 -15.00 8.94
CA SER A 76 -11.67 -16.26 9.17
C SER A 76 -10.73 -16.29 10.37
N VAL A 77 -10.44 -15.13 11.00
CA VAL A 77 -9.48 -15.01 12.11
C VAL A 77 -10.08 -14.18 13.24
N ALA A 78 -9.96 -14.66 14.48
CA ALA A 78 -10.55 -14.01 15.64
C ALA A 78 -9.93 -12.65 16.01
N GLN A 79 -8.77 -12.33 15.50
CA GLN A 79 -8.03 -11.09 15.78
C GLN A 79 -7.78 -10.29 14.49
N ASP A 80 -7.70 -8.98 14.60
CA ASP A 80 -7.28 -8.13 13.49
C ASP A 80 -5.82 -8.40 13.14
N VAL A 81 -5.51 -8.43 11.83
CA VAL A 81 -4.21 -8.85 11.30
C VAL A 81 -3.53 -7.69 10.57
N PRO A 82 -2.22 -7.43 10.80
CA PRO A 82 -1.49 -6.44 10.01
C PRO A 82 -1.57 -6.73 8.50
N ILE A 83 -1.84 -5.71 7.67
CA ILE A 83 -2.00 -5.91 6.21
C ILE A 83 -0.78 -6.57 5.57
N SER A 84 0.43 -6.26 6.02
CA SER A 84 1.63 -6.95 5.53
C SER A 84 1.60 -8.45 5.77
N THR A 85 1.06 -8.88 6.91
CA THR A 85 0.87 -10.31 7.25
C THR A 85 -0.21 -10.93 6.36
N VAL A 86 -1.37 -10.26 6.20
CA VAL A 86 -2.45 -10.73 5.31
C VAL A 86 -1.91 -10.90 3.89
N PHE A 87 -1.25 -9.88 3.38
CA PHE A 87 -0.71 -9.89 2.01
C PHE A 87 0.27 -11.06 1.78
N GLU A 88 1.18 -11.32 2.72
CA GLU A 88 2.10 -12.45 2.60
C GLU A 88 1.41 -13.81 2.75
N ALA A 89 0.46 -13.92 3.67
CA ALA A 89 -0.26 -15.17 3.95
C ALA A 89 -1.16 -15.63 2.79
N THR A 90 -1.68 -14.67 1.99
CA THR A 90 -2.60 -14.94 0.87
C THR A 90 -1.92 -15.37 -0.42
N LYS A 91 -0.61 -15.27 -0.53
CA LYS A 91 0.16 -15.64 -1.73
C LYS A 91 0.06 -17.14 -2.03
N VAL A 92 -0.28 -17.45 -3.28
CA VAL A 92 -0.33 -18.82 -3.82
C VAL A 92 0.76 -18.94 -4.90
N PHE A 93 1.70 -19.82 -4.65
CA PHE A 93 2.83 -20.08 -5.53
C PHE A 93 2.66 -21.42 -6.27
N GLU A 94 3.55 -21.71 -7.21
CA GLU A 94 3.57 -23.01 -7.95
C GLU A 94 3.59 -24.21 -7.02
N HIS A 95 4.30 -24.12 -5.88
CA HIS A 95 4.56 -25.24 -4.97
C HIS A 95 4.07 -25.01 -3.54
N GLY A 96 3.08 -24.11 -3.33
CA GLY A 96 2.52 -23.90 -2.00
C GLY A 96 1.71 -22.60 -1.84
N GLY A 97 1.03 -22.51 -0.71
CA GLY A 97 0.15 -21.39 -0.36
C GLY A 97 -1.33 -21.66 -0.70
N PRO A 98 -2.26 -20.81 -0.23
CA PRO A 98 -1.98 -19.74 0.71
C PRO A 98 -1.49 -20.28 2.06
N PHE A 99 -0.69 -19.50 2.77
CA PHE A 99 -0.10 -19.90 4.05
C PHE A 99 -0.91 -19.33 5.23
N ALA A 100 -2.12 -19.85 5.42
CA ALA A 100 -3.08 -19.35 6.43
C ALA A 100 -2.53 -19.36 7.87
N ASP A 101 -1.58 -20.24 8.18
CA ASP A 101 -0.88 -20.27 9.47
C ASP A 101 -0.10 -18.99 9.78
N LEU A 102 0.30 -18.24 8.75
CA LEU A 102 0.98 -16.96 8.93
C LEU A 102 0.07 -15.85 9.45
N LEU A 103 -1.25 -15.94 9.27
CA LEU A 103 -2.20 -14.94 9.76
C LEU A 103 -2.16 -14.74 11.28
N THR A 104 -1.68 -15.74 12.03
CA THR A 104 -1.49 -15.66 13.48
C THR A 104 -0.07 -15.28 13.91
N CYS A 105 0.80 -14.94 12.95
CA CYS A 105 2.20 -14.63 13.20
C CYS A 105 2.45 -13.12 13.13
N GLU A 106 3.41 -12.66 13.96
CA GLU A 106 3.91 -11.29 13.90
C GLU A 106 4.62 -10.99 12.57
N PRO A 107 4.50 -9.77 12.00
CA PRO A 107 5.08 -9.42 10.70
C PRO A 107 6.56 -9.75 10.53
N PRO A 108 7.45 -9.52 11.54
CA PRO A 108 8.86 -9.88 11.40
C PRO A 108 9.12 -11.37 11.23
N LYS A 109 8.24 -12.24 11.76
CA LYS A 109 8.31 -13.69 11.58
C LYS A 109 7.81 -14.08 10.19
N VAL A 110 6.70 -13.49 9.74
CA VAL A 110 6.13 -13.70 8.42
C VAL A 110 7.14 -13.38 7.32
N HIS A 111 7.76 -12.20 7.34
CA HIS A 111 8.73 -11.78 6.33
C HIS A 111 10.00 -12.65 6.28
N LYS A 112 10.26 -13.47 7.30
CA LYS A 112 11.38 -14.42 7.35
C LYS A 112 10.98 -15.83 6.94
N ASP A 113 9.70 -16.09 6.69
CA ASP A 113 9.26 -17.43 6.28
C ASP A 113 9.89 -17.81 4.93
N THR A 114 10.57 -18.93 4.93
CA THR A 114 11.32 -19.39 3.76
C THR A 114 10.40 -19.82 2.63
N ARG A 115 9.18 -20.29 2.95
CA ARG A 115 8.18 -20.69 1.95
C ARG A 115 7.84 -19.57 0.97
N LEU A 116 7.81 -18.32 1.43
CA LEU A 116 7.58 -17.13 0.58
C LEU A 116 8.67 -16.91 -0.50
N ARG A 117 9.79 -17.63 -0.42
CA ARG A 117 10.93 -17.48 -1.35
C ARG A 117 11.28 -18.76 -2.11
N THR A 118 10.81 -19.92 -1.60
CA THR A 118 11.23 -21.24 -2.12
C THR A 118 10.08 -21.99 -2.79
N SER A 119 8.87 -21.42 -2.81
CA SER A 119 7.68 -22.09 -3.36
C SER A 119 7.45 -21.83 -4.86
N GLY A 120 8.43 -21.29 -5.57
CA GLY A 120 8.33 -21.04 -7.02
C GLY A 120 7.76 -19.65 -7.35
N GLU A 121 7.19 -19.51 -8.54
CA GLU A 121 6.57 -18.26 -9.00
C GLU A 121 5.21 -17.99 -8.31
N LEU A 122 4.92 -16.72 -8.06
CA LEU A 122 3.63 -16.29 -7.54
C LEU A 122 2.58 -16.36 -8.65
N LEU A 123 1.53 -17.15 -8.43
CA LEU A 123 0.46 -17.38 -9.41
C LEU A 123 -0.76 -16.50 -9.18
N ARG A 124 -1.16 -16.31 -7.91
CA ARG A 124 -2.35 -15.55 -7.50
C ARG A 124 -2.32 -15.28 -6.00
N TYR A 125 -3.34 -14.57 -5.54
CA TYR A 125 -3.65 -14.45 -4.12
C TYR A 125 -4.94 -15.20 -3.79
N SER A 126 -5.08 -15.70 -2.55
CA SER A 126 -6.30 -16.34 -2.08
C SER A 126 -6.63 -15.87 -0.67
N LEU A 127 -7.81 -15.28 -0.49
CA LEU A 127 -8.27 -14.73 0.77
C LEU A 127 -9.74 -15.13 1.00
N GLU A 128 -10.04 -15.75 2.12
CA GLU A 128 -11.40 -16.13 2.54
C GLU A 128 -12.17 -16.88 1.44
N GLY A 129 -11.49 -17.80 0.76
CA GLY A 129 -12.09 -18.64 -0.30
C GLY A 129 -12.22 -17.98 -1.67
N ASN A 130 -11.87 -16.69 -1.80
CA ASN A 130 -11.82 -16.00 -3.08
C ASN A 130 -10.41 -15.97 -3.63
N GLU A 131 -10.29 -15.97 -4.97
CA GLU A 131 -9.02 -15.90 -5.67
C GLU A 131 -8.89 -14.56 -6.39
N TYR A 132 -7.67 -14.00 -6.39
CA TYR A 132 -7.34 -12.70 -6.97
C TYR A 132 -6.12 -12.83 -7.87
N PRO A 133 -6.16 -12.30 -9.12
CA PRO A 133 -5.07 -12.41 -10.06
C PRO A 133 -3.89 -11.50 -9.69
N THR A 134 -2.69 -11.87 -10.15
CA THR A 134 -1.50 -11.01 -10.10
C THR A 134 -1.40 -10.10 -11.32
N GLU A 135 -2.03 -10.46 -12.43
CA GLU A 135 -2.01 -9.74 -13.71
C GLU A 135 -3.42 -9.26 -14.09
N PRO A 136 -3.57 -8.16 -14.83
CA PRO A 136 -2.51 -7.29 -15.38
C PRO A 136 -2.00 -6.23 -14.38
N TYR A 137 -2.55 -6.12 -13.17
CA TYR A 137 -2.27 -5.05 -12.20
C TYR A 137 -1.66 -5.64 -10.93
N MET A 138 -0.35 -5.88 -10.94
CA MET A 138 0.37 -6.59 -9.88
C MET A 138 0.19 -5.98 -8.48
N ASP A 139 0.04 -4.65 -8.38
CA ASP A 139 -0.05 -3.92 -7.12
C ASP A 139 -1.47 -3.85 -6.56
N SER A 140 -2.47 -4.12 -7.39
CA SER A 140 -3.87 -3.84 -7.12
C SER A 140 -4.41 -4.58 -5.89
N PHE A 141 -3.99 -5.82 -5.68
CA PHE A 141 -4.46 -6.60 -4.54
C PHE A 141 -3.99 -6.03 -3.20
N PHE A 142 -2.72 -5.63 -3.10
CA PHE A 142 -2.20 -4.97 -1.90
C PHE A 142 -2.91 -3.64 -1.65
N GLU A 143 -3.08 -2.82 -2.68
CA GLU A 143 -3.72 -1.52 -2.57
C GLU A 143 -5.19 -1.64 -2.16
N TRP A 144 -5.91 -2.62 -2.71
CA TRP A 144 -7.27 -2.91 -2.28
C TRP A 144 -7.34 -3.32 -0.80
N LEU A 145 -6.44 -4.24 -0.35
CA LEU A 145 -6.35 -4.62 1.07
C LEU A 145 -6.08 -3.41 1.97
N TYR A 146 -5.16 -2.53 1.56
CA TYR A 146 -4.82 -1.32 2.29
C TYR A 146 -6.01 -0.37 2.38
N CYS A 147 -6.67 -0.11 1.27
CA CYS A 147 -7.88 0.73 1.22
C CYS A 147 -9.02 0.11 2.05
N ARG A 148 -9.21 -1.21 2.00
CA ARG A 148 -10.19 -1.94 2.82
C ARG A 148 -9.90 -1.76 4.31
N ALA A 149 -8.65 -1.86 4.72
CA ALA A 149 -8.23 -1.63 6.10
C ALA A 149 -8.50 -0.19 6.56
N LEU A 150 -8.16 0.81 5.78
CA LEU A 150 -8.48 2.21 6.09
C LEU A 150 -9.98 2.46 6.19
N LYS A 151 -10.79 1.79 5.36
CA LYS A 151 -12.25 1.90 5.43
C LYS A 151 -12.83 1.24 6.69
N GLN A 152 -12.23 0.16 7.19
CA GLN A 152 -12.61 -0.49 8.44
C GLN A 152 -12.22 0.33 9.70
N PHE A 153 -11.15 1.12 9.62
CA PHE A 153 -10.62 1.92 10.73
C PHE A 153 -10.59 3.42 10.37
N PRO A 154 -11.77 4.06 10.28
CA PRO A 154 -11.88 5.45 9.81
C PRO A 154 -11.11 6.45 10.69
N GLU A 155 -10.91 6.17 11.97
CA GLU A 155 -10.11 6.99 12.88
C GLU A 155 -8.62 7.05 12.49
N LYS A 156 -8.12 6.03 11.77
CA LYS A 156 -6.76 6.03 11.20
C LYS A 156 -6.72 6.69 9.83
N ALA A 157 -7.82 6.65 9.08
CA ALA A 157 -7.92 7.22 7.75
C ALA A 157 -8.14 8.75 7.79
N GLU A 158 -8.93 9.26 8.75
CA GLU A 158 -9.27 10.68 8.85
C GLU A 158 -8.06 11.63 8.83
N PRO A 159 -6.97 11.37 9.60
CA PRO A 159 -5.79 12.23 9.58
C PRO A 159 -5.12 12.35 8.21
N LEU A 160 -5.26 11.35 7.32
CA LEU A 160 -4.62 11.36 6.01
C LEU A 160 -5.11 12.50 5.11
N SER A 161 -6.34 12.99 5.31
CA SER A 161 -6.92 14.10 4.56
C SER A 161 -6.18 15.44 4.72
N ARG A 162 -5.30 15.56 5.73
CA ARG A 162 -4.47 16.75 5.97
C ARG A 162 -3.23 16.81 5.08
N TYR A 163 -2.93 15.72 4.39
CA TYR A 163 -1.74 15.56 3.57
C TYR A 163 -2.11 15.49 2.09
N ASN A 164 -1.31 16.14 1.27
CA ASN A 164 -1.48 16.15 -0.17
C ASN A 164 -0.37 15.36 -0.90
N ALA A 165 0.52 14.69 -0.15
CA ALA A 165 1.52 13.79 -0.67
C ALA A 165 1.87 12.69 0.33
N PHE A 166 2.27 11.52 -0.17
CA PHE A 166 2.66 10.37 0.62
C PHE A 166 3.98 9.79 0.13
N SER A 167 4.80 9.32 1.08
CA SER A 167 6.05 8.60 0.80
C SER A 167 6.14 7.29 1.60
N ASP A 168 6.84 6.30 1.08
CA ASP A 168 7.22 5.10 1.79
C ASP A 168 8.71 4.82 1.53
N ILE A 169 9.56 5.08 2.54
CA ILE A 169 11.01 4.86 2.42
C ILE A 169 11.37 3.38 2.29
N ALA A 170 10.47 2.49 2.69
CA ALA A 170 10.66 1.05 2.59
C ALA A 170 10.31 0.51 1.19
N ALA A 171 9.45 1.22 0.43
CA ALA A 171 9.13 0.87 -0.94
C ALA A 171 10.42 0.97 -1.80
N ALA A 172 10.80 -0.13 -2.44
CA ALA A 172 12.01 -0.18 -3.25
C ALA A 172 11.68 0.14 -4.70
N ALA A 173 12.29 1.19 -5.24
CA ALA A 173 12.13 1.61 -6.65
C ALA A 173 12.50 0.52 -7.68
N ASP A 174 13.32 -0.49 -7.30
CA ASP A 174 13.91 -1.48 -8.20
C ASP A 174 13.72 -2.94 -7.76
N SER A 175 12.87 -3.22 -6.78
CA SER A 175 12.74 -4.61 -6.35
C SER A 175 11.81 -5.39 -7.29
N LYS A 176 12.36 -6.40 -7.98
CA LYS A 176 11.57 -7.47 -8.60
C LYS A 176 10.75 -8.28 -7.58
N LYS A 177 10.88 -7.95 -6.28
CA LYS A 177 10.12 -8.52 -5.18
C LYS A 177 9.08 -7.51 -4.75
N TYR A 178 7.86 -7.81 -5.07
CA TYR A 178 6.72 -7.00 -4.71
C TYR A 178 6.43 -7.11 -3.20
N TYR A 179 6.42 -5.98 -2.52
CA TYR A 179 6.10 -5.90 -1.08
C TYR A 179 4.92 -4.96 -0.77
N GLY A 180 4.28 -4.40 -1.81
CA GLY A 180 3.26 -3.37 -1.67
C GLY A 180 3.85 -1.98 -1.40
N ASP A 181 3.26 -0.96 -1.99
CA ASP A 181 3.59 0.44 -1.76
C ASP A 181 2.48 1.11 -0.96
N SER A 182 2.74 1.35 0.34
CA SER A 182 1.77 1.99 1.23
C SER A 182 1.49 3.43 0.85
N SER A 183 2.45 4.14 0.23
CA SER A 183 2.28 5.54 -0.16
C SER A 183 1.29 5.68 -1.33
N ARG A 184 1.37 4.79 -2.32
CA ARG A 184 0.43 4.78 -3.44
C ARG A 184 -0.97 4.40 -2.96
N ALA A 185 -1.09 3.36 -2.14
CA ALA A 185 -2.36 2.93 -1.58
C ALA A 185 -3.04 4.03 -0.71
N ALA A 186 -2.26 4.75 0.12
CA ALA A 186 -2.77 5.88 0.90
C ALA A 186 -3.26 7.02 0.01
N ALA A 187 -2.52 7.37 -1.05
CA ALA A 187 -2.92 8.39 -2.01
C ALA A 187 -4.21 8.01 -2.74
N ILE A 188 -4.34 6.75 -3.20
CA ILE A 188 -5.57 6.23 -3.82
C ILE A 188 -6.75 6.36 -2.85
N TYR A 189 -6.60 5.94 -1.60
CA TYR A 189 -7.68 6.05 -0.61
C TYR A 189 -8.15 7.50 -0.43
N VAL A 190 -7.21 8.44 -0.25
CA VAL A 190 -7.54 9.87 -0.09
C VAL A 190 -8.19 10.43 -1.37
N GLY A 191 -7.70 10.05 -2.54
CA GLY A 191 -8.29 10.43 -3.82
C GLY A 191 -9.71 9.91 -4.00
N LEU A 192 -9.96 8.63 -3.66
CA LEU A 192 -11.30 8.02 -3.67
C LEU A 192 -12.25 8.71 -2.67
N ALA A 193 -11.76 9.03 -1.47
CA ALA A 193 -12.53 9.75 -0.47
C ALA A 193 -12.95 11.14 -0.96
N ALA A 194 -12.02 11.89 -1.54
CA ALA A 194 -12.28 13.21 -2.11
C ALA A 194 -13.27 13.17 -3.29
N ALA A 195 -13.28 12.08 -4.05
CA ALA A 195 -14.22 11.85 -5.14
C ALA A 195 -15.59 11.27 -4.69
N GLY A 196 -15.76 10.90 -3.41
CA GLY A 196 -16.98 10.23 -2.92
C GLY A 196 -17.11 8.79 -3.42
N LYS A 197 -16.00 8.11 -3.74
CA LYS A 197 -15.97 6.80 -4.39
C LYS A 197 -15.57 5.64 -3.47
N LEU A 198 -15.56 5.82 -2.15
CA LEU A 198 -15.14 4.78 -1.20
C LEU A 198 -15.97 3.49 -1.27
N SER A 199 -17.15 3.51 -1.88
CA SER A 199 -17.95 2.29 -2.11
C SER A 199 -17.30 1.29 -3.05
N CYS A 200 -16.38 1.73 -3.93
CA CYS A 200 -15.67 0.80 -4.82
C CYS A 200 -14.75 -0.17 -4.06
N ILE A 201 -14.38 0.15 -2.82
CA ILE A 201 -13.54 -0.69 -1.96
C ILE A 201 -14.28 -1.95 -1.46
N ASP A 202 -15.62 -2.00 -1.56
CA ASP A 202 -16.44 -3.09 -1.05
C ASP A 202 -16.20 -4.43 -1.76
N SER A 203 -15.74 -4.41 -3.02
CA SER A 203 -15.21 -5.59 -3.69
C SER A 203 -13.96 -5.27 -4.52
N TYR A 204 -13.17 -6.30 -4.75
CA TYR A 204 -11.97 -6.17 -5.58
C TYR A 204 -12.30 -5.78 -7.01
N GLU A 205 -13.35 -6.34 -7.58
CA GLU A 205 -13.80 -6.07 -8.94
C GLU A 205 -14.21 -4.60 -9.12
N LEU A 206 -14.95 -4.04 -8.15
CA LEU A 206 -15.34 -2.63 -8.16
C LEU A 206 -14.11 -1.73 -8.02
N PHE A 207 -13.15 -2.12 -7.19
CA PHE A 207 -11.90 -1.39 -7.03
C PHE A 207 -11.08 -1.36 -8.33
N ILE A 208 -10.93 -2.50 -8.99
CA ILE A 208 -10.25 -2.59 -10.30
C ILE A 208 -10.96 -1.73 -11.35
N ALA A 209 -12.28 -1.81 -11.41
CA ALA A 209 -13.06 -1.03 -12.39
C ALA A 209 -12.92 0.48 -12.18
N GLU A 210 -12.84 0.94 -10.93
CA GLU A 210 -12.75 2.38 -10.61
C GLU A 210 -11.31 2.89 -10.70
N VAL A 211 -10.31 2.15 -10.17
CA VAL A 211 -8.94 2.65 -9.98
C VAL A 211 -8.03 2.31 -11.16
N TYR A 212 -8.27 1.20 -11.83
CA TYR A 212 -7.36 0.67 -12.84
C TYR A 212 -7.92 0.69 -14.28
N THR A 213 -9.22 0.99 -14.43
CA THR A 213 -9.84 1.05 -15.75
C THR A 213 -10.15 2.49 -16.13
N GLU A 214 -9.57 2.97 -17.24
CA GLU A 214 -9.87 4.31 -17.72
C GLU A 214 -11.36 4.47 -18.01
N PRO A 215 -12.02 5.52 -17.47
CA PRO A 215 -13.44 5.76 -17.72
C PRO A 215 -13.68 5.95 -19.22
N LYS A 216 -14.63 5.20 -19.78
CA LYS A 216 -15.02 5.41 -21.17
C LYS A 216 -15.67 6.79 -21.30
N PRO A 217 -15.32 7.59 -22.34
CA PRO A 217 -15.99 8.86 -22.58
C PRO A 217 -17.49 8.61 -22.74
N LEU A 218 -18.30 9.45 -22.08
CA LEU A 218 -19.76 9.41 -22.29
C LEU A 218 -20.06 9.65 -23.77
N PRO A 219 -20.96 8.87 -24.36
CA PRO A 219 -21.43 9.16 -25.72
C PRO A 219 -22.09 10.54 -25.72
N LEU A 220 -21.67 11.41 -26.67
CA LEU A 220 -22.24 12.73 -26.92
C LEU A 220 -23.68 12.63 -27.36
#